data_973755fda8afa8863568f8fd5b69c27b
#
_entry.id   973755fda8afa8863568f8fd5b69c27b
#
_cell.length_a   1.000
_cell.length_b   1.000
_cell.length_c   1.000
_cell.angle_alpha   90.00
_cell.angle_beta   90.00
_cell.angle_gamma   90.00
#
_symmetry.space_group_name_H-M   'P 1'
#
loop_
_entity.id
_entity.type
_entity.pdbx_description
1 polymer ?
#
loop_
_entity_poly.entity_id
_entity_poly.type
_entity_poly.pdbx_seq_one_letter_code
_entity_poly.pdbx_strand_id
1 'polypeptide(L)'
;TGTELLLGEIDNENSRWLAVFLNQHGFTVAYMTTVGDNAMRMRNAMEIALSRADIVITSGGLGATQGDITKRIGAEALGISYVYYEDQNSRLRDYYEREGRVYSKLLSRQAWFGEGSCIFENHVGSANGSASIKNHKALIHLPGPPFEMKIMAEKEMMPWLESNFGPRSEEHTS
;
A
#
# COMPACT_ATOMS: atom_id res chain seq x y z
N THR A 1 7.55 13.99 -11.66
CA THR A 1 6.51 13.31 -10.84
C THR A 1 7.12 12.85 -9.53
N GLY A 2 6.69 13.45 -8.42
CA GLY A 2 7.20 13.12 -7.09
C GLY A 2 6.48 11.92 -6.50
N THR A 3 7.24 11.03 -5.87
CA THR A 3 6.73 9.92 -5.04
C THR A 3 7.00 10.25 -3.59
N GLU A 4 6.00 10.11 -2.73
CA GLU A 4 6.17 10.25 -1.29
C GLU A 4 6.03 8.92 -0.58
N LEU A 5 6.96 8.63 0.34
CA LEU A 5 6.97 7.44 1.17
C LEU A 5 6.55 7.81 2.59
N LEU A 6 5.48 7.20 3.08
CA LEU A 6 5.02 7.31 4.45
C LEU A 6 5.27 5.99 5.18
N LEU A 7 5.94 6.08 6.31
CA LEU A 7 6.30 4.92 7.11
C LEU A 7 5.63 4.98 8.47
N GLY A 8 5.07 3.87 8.92
CA GLY A 8 4.75 3.64 10.31
C GLY A 8 6.03 3.55 11.18
N GLU A 9 5.90 3.21 12.45
CA GLU A 9 6.98 3.25 13.45
C GLU A 9 8.20 2.36 13.16
N ILE A 10 8.20 1.56 12.09
CA ILE A 10 9.26 0.58 11.84
C ILE A 10 10.07 0.97 10.60
N ASP A 11 11.27 1.42 10.89
CA ASP A 11 12.49 1.31 10.12
C ASP A 11 12.67 2.18 8.87
N ASN A 12 13.64 3.09 8.99
CA ASN A 12 14.28 3.82 7.88
C ASN A 12 14.83 2.89 6.78
N GLU A 13 14.93 1.59 7.04
CA GLU A 13 15.42 0.61 6.08
C GLU A 13 14.43 0.39 4.93
N ASN A 14 13.15 0.28 5.22
CA ASN A 14 12.11 0.12 4.19
C ASN A 14 12.07 1.32 3.24
N SER A 15 12.12 2.53 3.78
CA SER A 15 12.10 3.75 2.96
C SER A 15 13.34 3.88 2.09
N ARG A 16 14.50 3.54 2.65
CA ARG A 16 15.76 3.55 1.90
C ARG A 16 15.73 2.54 0.75
N TRP A 17 15.30 1.33 1.03
CA TRP A 17 15.20 0.28 0.01
C TRP A 17 14.20 0.67 -1.09
N LEU A 18 13.01 1.16 -0.71
CA LEU A 18 11.99 1.62 -1.66
C LEU A 18 12.49 2.78 -2.51
N ALA A 19 13.21 3.74 -1.93
CA ALA A 19 13.76 4.86 -2.68
C ALA A 19 14.75 4.41 -3.76
N VAL A 20 15.66 3.50 -3.40
CA VAL A 20 16.61 2.92 -4.36
C VAL A 20 15.87 2.13 -5.44
N PHE A 21 14.94 1.27 -5.05
CA PHE A 21 14.16 0.44 -5.96
C PHE A 21 13.34 1.27 -6.95
N LEU A 22 12.64 2.29 -6.48
CA LEU A 22 11.86 3.20 -7.32
C LEU A 22 12.75 3.99 -8.28
N ASN A 23 13.89 4.51 -7.80
CA ASN A 23 14.84 5.22 -8.66
C ASN A 23 15.39 4.33 -9.79
N GLN A 24 15.67 3.08 -9.51
CA GLN A 24 16.13 2.11 -10.53
C GLN A 24 15.08 1.88 -11.64
N HIS A 25 13.81 2.12 -11.33
CA HIS A 25 12.68 1.98 -12.25
C HIS A 25 12.18 3.33 -12.81
N GLY A 26 12.94 4.40 -12.65
CA GLY A 26 12.63 5.71 -13.23
C GLY A 26 11.66 6.57 -12.41
N PHE A 27 11.34 6.20 -11.17
CA PHE A 27 10.52 7.00 -10.26
C PHE A 27 11.37 7.75 -9.26
N THR A 28 11.23 9.07 -9.22
CA THR A 28 11.98 9.92 -8.28
C THR A 28 11.23 10.04 -6.96
N VAL A 29 11.87 9.70 -5.85
CA VAL A 29 11.33 9.91 -4.51
C VAL A 29 11.66 11.33 -4.05
N ALA A 30 10.62 12.15 -3.87
CA ALA A 30 10.76 13.54 -3.47
C ALA A 30 10.75 13.74 -1.96
N TYR A 31 9.97 12.92 -1.24
CA TYR A 31 9.77 13.05 0.21
C TYR A 31 9.74 11.68 0.89
N MET A 32 10.24 11.64 2.10
CA MET A 32 10.11 10.50 3.01
C MET A 32 9.65 11.01 4.36
N THR A 33 8.59 10.42 4.91
CA THR A 33 7.97 10.85 6.16
C THR A 33 7.73 9.66 7.06
N THR A 34 8.08 9.77 8.33
CA THR A 34 7.75 8.78 9.36
C THR A 34 6.58 9.30 10.19
N VAL A 35 5.56 8.46 10.39
CA VAL A 35 4.35 8.80 11.13
C VAL A 35 4.08 7.74 12.18
N GLY A 36 3.82 8.16 13.43
CA GLY A 36 3.42 7.26 14.51
C GLY A 36 1.95 6.81 14.40
N ASP A 37 1.56 5.84 15.23
CA ASP A 37 0.25 5.18 15.27
C ASP A 37 -0.89 6.09 15.81
N ASN A 38 -1.04 7.26 15.23
CA ASN A 38 -2.11 8.18 15.58
C ASN A 38 -2.91 8.51 14.32
N ALA A 39 -4.21 8.23 14.36
CA ALA A 39 -5.10 8.39 13.20
C ALA A 39 -5.07 9.81 12.62
N MET A 40 -5.12 10.82 13.46
CA MET A 40 -5.12 12.22 13.01
C MET A 40 -3.78 12.61 12.38
N ARG A 41 -2.66 12.24 12.99
CA ARG A 41 -1.33 12.51 12.45
C ARG A 41 -1.12 11.79 11.12
N MET A 42 -1.54 10.54 11.04
CA MET A 42 -1.45 9.74 9.82
C MET A 42 -2.29 10.34 8.70
N ARG A 43 -3.52 10.73 8.98
CA ARG A 43 -4.39 11.39 8.02
C ARG A 43 -3.79 12.70 7.51
N ASN A 44 -3.34 13.57 8.41
CA ASN A 44 -2.70 14.83 8.05
C ASN A 44 -1.46 14.61 7.17
N ALA A 45 -0.61 13.65 7.52
CA ALA A 45 0.57 13.31 6.74
C ALA A 45 0.20 12.81 5.33
N MET A 46 -0.82 11.95 5.22
CA MET A 46 -1.29 11.46 3.92
C MET A 46 -1.92 12.58 3.07
N GLU A 47 -2.71 13.46 3.66
CA GLU A 47 -3.31 14.61 2.96
C GLU A 47 -2.23 15.56 2.42
N ILE A 48 -1.21 15.86 3.22
CA ILE A 48 -0.05 16.66 2.79
C ILE A 48 0.69 15.96 1.66
N ALA A 49 0.95 14.66 1.80
CA ALA A 49 1.62 13.86 0.79
C ALA A 49 0.87 13.86 -0.55
N LEU A 50 -0.44 13.63 -0.51
CA LEU A 50 -1.31 13.63 -1.70
C LEU A 50 -1.40 15.01 -2.34
N SER A 51 -1.23 16.10 -1.57
CA SER A 51 -1.24 17.46 -2.12
C SER A 51 0.00 17.80 -2.95
N ARG A 52 1.13 17.15 -2.68
CA ARG A 52 2.44 17.50 -3.26
C ARG A 52 3.12 16.40 -4.09
N ALA A 53 2.59 15.18 -4.06
CA ALA A 53 3.12 14.06 -4.83
C ALA A 53 2.02 13.39 -5.65
N ASP A 54 2.37 12.82 -6.80
CA ASP A 54 1.43 12.08 -7.66
C ASP A 54 1.21 10.65 -7.16
N ILE A 55 2.24 10.10 -6.50
CA ILE A 55 2.23 8.74 -5.97
C ILE A 55 2.63 8.80 -4.50
N VAL A 56 1.79 8.28 -3.63
CA VAL A 56 2.05 8.14 -2.20
C VAL A 56 2.09 6.66 -1.86
N ILE A 57 3.19 6.21 -1.25
CA ILE A 57 3.39 4.83 -0.85
C ILE A 57 3.52 4.76 0.67
N THR A 58 2.74 3.90 1.29
CA THR A 58 2.83 3.62 2.72
C THR A 58 3.41 2.23 2.95
N SER A 59 4.13 2.05 4.04
CA SER A 59 4.61 0.73 4.50
C SER A 59 4.24 0.54 5.97
N GLY A 60 3.54 -0.55 6.25
CA GLY A 60 3.08 -0.91 7.60
C GLY A 60 1.61 -0.61 7.89
N GLY A 61 1.14 -1.09 9.02
CA GLY A 61 -0.23 -0.89 9.50
C GLY A 61 -1.32 -1.63 8.72
N LEU A 62 -1.00 -2.77 8.11
CA LEU A 62 -1.94 -3.59 7.32
C LEU A 62 -2.47 -4.83 8.04
N GLY A 63 -2.07 -5.07 9.28
CA GLY A 63 -2.49 -6.22 10.07
C GLY A 63 -3.93 -6.10 10.58
N ALA A 64 -4.25 -6.89 11.61
CA ALA A 64 -5.60 -6.98 12.17
C ALA A 64 -5.76 -6.31 13.54
N THR A 65 -4.72 -5.69 14.07
CA THR A 65 -4.76 -5.02 15.38
C THR A 65 -5.47 -3.68 15.33
N GLN A 66 -5.75 -3.10 16.48
CA GLN A 66 -6.36 -1.76 16.54
C GLN A 66 -5.45 -0.64 16.01
N GLY A 67 -4.13 -0.85 16.04
CA GLY A 67 -3.14 0.07 15.48
C GLY A 67 -3.00 -0.02 13.96
N ASP A 68 -3.52 -1.06 13.34
CA ASP A 68 -3.46 -1.30 11.90
C ASP A 68 -4.58 -0.52 11.17
N ILE A 69 -4.38 0.77 11.01
CA ILE A 69 -5.39 1.71 10.49
C ILE A 69 -5.03 2.31 9.13
N THR A 70 -3.90 1.93 8.56
CA THR A 70 -3.32 2.60 7.37
C THR A 70 -4.27 2.61 6.18
N LYS A 71 -4.90 1.49 5.84
CA LYS A 71 -5.83 1.42 4.69
C LYS A 71 -7.09 2.26 4.91
N ARG A 72 -7.64 2.26 6.13
CA ARG A 72 -8.82 3.06 6.46
C ARG A 72 -8.52 4.55 6.36
N ILE A 73 -7.45 4.99 7.00
CA ILE A 73 -7.03 6.40 6.96
C ILE A 73 -6.67 6.83 5.55
N GLY A 74 -6.02 5.94 4.78
CA GLY A 74 -5.72 6.18 3.37
C GLY A 74 -6.96 6.38 2.51
N ALA A 75 -7.99 5.56 2.69
CA ALA A 75 -9.25 5.72 1.99
C ALA A 75 -9.91 7.07 2.34
N GLU A 76 -9.94 7.45 3.62
CA GLU A 76 -10.44 8.75 4.07
C GLU A 76 -9.65 9.92 3.44
N ALA A 77 -8.32 9.85 3.44
CA ALA A 77 -7.45 10.89 2.89
C ALA A 77 -7.61 11.04 1.36
N LEU A 78 -7.79 9.92 0.65
CA LEU A 78 -8.01 9.92 -0.80
C LEU A 78 -9.46 10.29 -1.17
N GLY A 79 -10.38 10.23 -0.22
CA GLY A 79 -11.80 10.53 -0.44
C GLY A 79 -12.56 9.41 -1.15
N ILE A 80 -12.24 8.16 -0.84
CA ILE A 80 -12.94 6.96 -1.33
C ILE A 80 -13.57 6.19 -0.16
N SER A 81 -14.59 5.38 -0.45
CA SER A 81 -15.22 4.53 0.54
C SER A 81 -14.28 3.41 1.00
N TYR A 82 -14.41 3.00 2.26
CA TYR A 82 -13.68 1.87 2.84
C TYR A 82 -14.66 0.71 2.99
N VAL A 83 -14.44 -0.38 2.26
CA VAL A 83 -15.43 -1.45 2.07
C VAL A 83 -14.85 -2.83 2.37
N TYR A 84 -15.72 -3.75 2.78
CA TYR A 84 -15.39 -5.13 3.07
C TYR A 84 -15.48 -5.99 1.81
N TYR A 85 -14.49 -6.85 1.58
CA TYR A 85 -14.45 -7.82 0.50
C TYR A 85 -14.47 -9.25 1.03
N GLU A 86 -15.59 -9.96 0.85
CA GLU A 86 -15.74 -11.34 1.34
C GLU A 86 -14.74 -12.32 0.69
N ASP A 87 -14.41 -12.15 -0.57
CA ASP A 87 -13.39 -12.95 -1.26
C ASP A 87 -12.01 -12.83 -0.59
N GLN A 88 -11.67 -11.64 -0.10
CA GLN A 88 -10.44 -11.41 0.66
C GLN A 88 -10.46 -12.09 2.03
N ASN A 89 -11.60 -12.11 2.69
CA ASN A 89 -11.76 -12.83 3.95
C ASN A 89 -11.69 -14.35 3.75
N SER A 90 -12.30 -14.87 2.69
CA SER A 90 -12.20 -16.29 2.32
C SER A 90 -10.75 -16.71 2.05
N ARG A 91 -10.00 -15.87 1.34
CA ARG A 91 -8.55 -16.06 1.12
C ARG A 91 -7.78 -16.14 2.44
N LEU A 92 -8.11 -15.28 3.39
CA LEU A 92 -7.46 -15.29 4.72
C LEU A 92 -7.74 -16.59 5.48
N ARG A 93 -8.96 -17.09 5.46
CA ARG A 93 -9.31 -18.39 6.06
C ARG A 93 -8.49 -19.51 5.44
N ASP A 94 -8.44 -19.58 4.11
CA ASP A 94 -7.68 -20.58 3.37
C ASP A 94 -6.17 -20.50 3.67
N TYR A 95 -5.63 -19.28 3.77
CA TYR A 95 -4.25 -19.05 4.13
C TYR A 95 -3.93 -19.60 5.52
N TYR A 96 -4.73 -19.25 6.53
CA TYR A 96 -4.52 -19.71 7.91
C TYR A 96 -4.69 -21.22 8.04
N GLU A 97 -5.63 -21.82 7.32
CA GLU A 97 -5.82 -23.27 7.29
C GLU A 97 -4.60 -23.99 6.69
N ARG A 98 -4.07 -23.51 5.57
CA ARG A 98 -2.86 -24.07 4.95
C ARG A 98 -1.63 -23.98 5.83
N GLU A 99 -1.51 -22.89 6.59
CA GLU A 99 -0.41 -22.68 7.53
C GLU A 99 -0.60 -23.44 8.87
N GLY A 100 -1.69 -24.20 9.00
CA GLY A 100 -1.99 -24.92 10.26
C GLY A 100 -2.29 -23.99 11.43
N ARG A 101 -2.75 -22.78 11.15
CA ARG A 101 -3.03 -21.73 12.15
C ARG A 101 -4.53 -21.51 12.30
N VAL A 102 -4.94 -21.10 13.48
CA VAL A 102 -6.35 -20.83 13.76
C VAL A 102 -6.74 -19.47 13.20
N TYR A 103 -7.76 -19.46 12.34
CA TYR A 103 -8.41 -18.23 11.91
C TYR A 103 -9.30 -17.68 13.03
N SER A 104 -9.19 -16.40 13.32
CA SER A 104 -10.10 -15.69 14.22
C SER A 104 -10.87 -14.59 13.47
N LYS A 105 -12.06 -14.25 13.94
CA LYS A 105 -12.89 -13.17 13.34
C LYS A 105 -12.16 -11.82 13.30
N LEU A 106 -11.22 -11.57 14.23
CA LEU A 106 -10.43 -10.35 14.24
C LEU A 106 -9.63 -10.17 12.94
N LEU A 107 -9.19 -11.27 12.33
CA LEU A 107 -8.43 -11.28 11.09
C LEU A 107 -9.23 -10.74 9.90
N SER A 108 -10.56 -10.74 9.96
CA SER A 108 -11.44 -10.18 8.94
C SER A 108 -11.21 -8.67 8.71
N ARG A 109 -10.59 -7.98 9.66
CA ARG A 109 -10.17 -6.58 9.48
C ARG A 109 -9.22 -6.38 8.29
N GLN A 110 -8.44 -7.40 7.96
CA GLN A 110 -7.55 -7.38 6.80
C GLN A 110 -8.29 -7.45 5.45
N ALA A 111 -9.58 -7.78 5.46
CA ALA A 111 -10.43 -7.88 4.26
C ALA A 111 -11.11 -6.56 3.86
N TRP A 112 -10.80 -5.47 4.54
CA TRP A 112 -11.28 -4.13 4.22
C TRP A 112 -10.26 -3.36 3.37
N PHE A 113 -10.75 -2.71 2.31
CA PHE A 113 -9.93 -1.93 1.38
C PHE A 113 -10.69 -0.69 0.91
N GLY A 114 -9.98 0.27 0.35
CA GLY A 114 -10.61 1.34 -0.42
C GLY A 114 -11.40 0.76 -1.60
N GLU A 115 -12.59 1.28 -1.84
CA GLU A 115 -13.45 0.82 -2.95
C GLU A 115 -12.76 0.99 -4.30
N GLY A 116 -12.78 -0.06 -5.12
CA GLY A 116 -12.14 -0.09 -6.43
C GLY A 116 -10.63 -0.25 -6.41
N SER A 117 -10.03 -0.52 -5.24
CA SER A 117 -8.58 -0.76 -5.15
C SER A 117 -8.14 -1.99 -5.95
N CYS A 118 -6.97 -1.89 -6.58
CA CYS A 118 -6.23 -3.06 -7.02
C CYS A 118 -5.60 -3.73 -5.81
N ILE A 119 -5.91 -4.99 -5.56
CA ILE A 119 -5.36 -5.75 -4.44
C ILE A 119 -4.01 -6.33 -4.83
N PHE A 120 -2.98 -6.07 -4.01
CA PHE A 120 -1.66 -6.65 -4.16
C PHE A 120 -1.56 -7.90 -3.28
N GLU A 121 -1.39 -9.06 -3.90
CA GLU A 121 -1.27 -10.30 -3.17
C GLU A 121 0.02 -10.36 -2.35
N ASN A 122 -0.11 -10.77 -1.09
CA ASN A 122 1.05 -11.08 -0.26
C ASN A 122 1.42 -12.55 -0.43
N HIS A 123 2.52 -12.83 -1.12
CA HIS A 123 2.97 -14.17 -1.44
C HIS A 123 3.65 -14.89 -0.27
N VAL A 124 3.96 -14.18 0.80
CA VAL A 124 4.76 -14.69 1.94
C VAL A 124 4.18 -14.34 3.31
N GLY A 125 3.03 -13.71 3.34
CA GLY A 125 2.33 -13.32 4.57
C GLY A 125 0.82 -13.27 4.38
N SER A 126 0.10 -12.84 5.41
CA SER A 126 -1.38 -12.82 5.40
C SER A 126 -1.98 -11.51 4.88
N ALA A 127 -1.32 -10.39 5.11
CA ALA A 127 -1.88 -9.08 4.82
C ALA A 127 -1.60 -8.66 3.38
N ASN A 128 -2.65 -8.60 2.55
CA ASN A 128 -2.56 -8.05 1.21
C ASN A 128 -2.39 -6.53 1.24
N GLY A 129 -1.60 -6.02 0.30
CA GLY A 129 -1.52 -4.60 0.01
C GLY A 129 -2.58 -4.16 -0.99
N SER A 130 -2.53 -2.89 -1.37
CA SER A 130 -3.47 -2.33 -2.35
C SER A 130 -2.95 -1.06 -2.99
N ALA A 131 -3.54 -0.73 -4.13
CA ALA A 131 -3.34 0.55 -4.81
C ALA A 131 -4.68 1.13 -5.24
N SER A 132 -4.86 2.42 -5.02
CA SER A 132 -6.04 3.18 -5.43
C SER A 132 -5.63 4.43 -6.19
N ILE A 133 -6.42 4.82 -7.17
CA ILE A 133 -6.25 6.08 -7.92
C ILE A 133 -7.52 6.90 -7.82
N LYS A 134 -7.36 8.18 -7.52
CA LYS A 134 -8.41 9.19 -7.63
C LYS A 134 -7.81 10.53 -8.03
N ASN A 135 -8.42 11.22 -8.99
CA ASN A 135 -7.97 12.53 -9.48
C ASN A 135 -6.47 12.55 -9.85
N HIS A 136 -6.01 11.52 -10.56
CA HIS A 136 -4.61 11.33 -10.97
C HIS A 136 -3.60 11.18 -9.81
N LYS A 137 -4.09 10.94 -8.60
CA LYS A 137 -3.27 10.63 -7.41
C LYS A 137 -3.37 9.15 -7.09
N ALA A 138 -2.24 8.50 -6.91
CA ALA A 138 -2.16 7.12 -6.47
C ALA A 138 -1.79 7.01 -5.00
N LEU A 139 -2.46 6.13 -4.30
CA LEU A 139 -2.14 5.75 -2.94
C LEU A 139 -1.93 4.25 -2.86
N ILE A 140 -0.75 3.84 -2.43
CA ILE A 140 -0.32 2.45 -2.39
C ILE A 140 -0.02 2.05 -0.96
N HIS A 141 -0.50 0.89 -0.54
CA HIS A 141 -0.25 0.33 0.78
C HIS A 141 0.55 -0.97 0.68
N LEU A 142 1.72 -0.99 1.29
CA LEU A 142 2.61 -2.14 1.40
C LEU A 142 2.72 -2.62 2.86
N PRO A 143 2.98 -3.91 3.11
CA PRO A 143 3.17 -4.41 4.46
C PRO A 143 4.44 -3.87 5.12
N GLY A 144 4.47 -3.93 6.46
CA GLY A 144 5.61 -3.45 7.25
C GLY A 144 6.83 -4.38 7.27
N PRO A 145 6.69 -5.70 7.44
CA PRO A 145 7.84 -6.58 7.46
C PRO A 145 8.67 -6.46 6.17
N PRO A 146 9.99 -6.20 6.26
CA PRO A 146 10.82 -5.90 5.09
C PRO A 146 10.77 -6.95 3.99
N PHE A 147 10.79 -8.21 4.37
CA PHE A 147 10.75 -9.32 3.41
C PHE A 147 9.43 -9.36 2.62
N GLU A 148 8.30 -9.16 3.30
CA GLU A 148 6.99 -9.10 2.66
C GLU A 148 6.86 -7.87 1.75
N MET A 149 7.30 -6.72 2.24
CA MET A 149 7.26 -5.44 1.53
C MET A 149 8.08 -5.50 0.24
N LYS A 150 9.30 -6.01 0.29
CA LYS A 150 10.18 -6.11 -0.88
C LYS A 150 9.59 -7.00 -1.97
N ILE A 151 9.09 -8.17 -1.61
CA ILE A 151 8.47 -9.10 -2.58
C ILE A 151 7.22 -8.48 -3.20
N MET A 152 6.37 -7.84 -2.41
CA MET A 152 5.17 -7.19 -2.93
C MET A 152 5.51 -5.99 -3.82
N ALA A 153 6.52 -5.22 -3.48
CA ALA A 153 7.00 -4.11 -4.31
C ALA A 153 7.49 -4.61 -5.69
N GLU A 154 8.26 -5.70 -5.71
CA GLU A 154 8.80 -6.27 -6.94
C GLU A 154 7.71 -6.92 -7.81
N LYS A 155 6.87 -7.75 -7.22
CA LYS A 155 5.92 -8.60 -7.95
C LYS A 155 4.59 -7.93 -8.27
N GLU A 156 4.12 -7.03 -7.43
CA GLU A 156 2.79 -6.44 -7.51
C GLU A 156 2.83 -4.93 -7.80
N MET A 157 3.55 -4.17 -6.97
CA MET A 157 3.55 -2.71 -7.06
C MET A 157 4.21 -2.22 -8.34
N MET A 158 5.39 -2.71 -8.67
CA MET A 158 6.15 -2.17 -9.82
C MET A 158 5.46 -2.42 -11.15
N PRO A 159 4.93 -3.63 -11.46
CA PRO A 159 4.13 -3.84 -12.66
C PRO A 159 2.91 -2.92 -12.74
N TRP A 160 2.26 -2.67 -11.61
CA TRP A 160 1.12 -1.76 -11.52
C TRP A 160 1.52 -0.30 -11.77
N LEU A 161 2.64 0.15 -11.19
CA LEU A 161 3.18 1.50 -11.41
C LEU A 161 3.58 1.72 -12.88
N GLU A 162 4.26 0.77 -13.48
CA GLU A 162 4.66 0.84 -14.89
C GLU A 162 3.46 0.92 -15.82
N SER A 163 2.39 0.16 -15.52
CA SER A 163 1.15 0.18 -16.28
C SER A 163 0.37 1.49 -16.17
N ASN A 164 0.39 2.15 -15.01
CA ASN A 164 -0.42 3.35 -14.75
C ASN A 164 0.35 4.66 -14.85
N PHE A 165 1.66 4.66 -14.61
CA PHE A 165 2.52 5.85 -14.52
C PHE A 165 3.81 5.74 -15.33
N GLY A 166 4.06 4.62 -15.99
CA GLY A 166 5.21 4.43 -16.85
C GLY A 166 5.17 5.31 -18.10
N PRO A 167 6.30 5.46 -18.81
CA PRO A 167 6.30 6.18 -20.07
C PRO A 167 5.31 5.50 -21.02
N ARG A 168 4.35 6.28 -21.54
CA ARG A 168 3.50 5.82 -22.62
C ARG A 168 4.44 5.48 -23.77
N SER A 169 4.40 4.24 -24.23
CA SER A 169 4.95 3.92 -25.55
C SER A 169 4.23 4.82 -26.54
N GLU A 170 4.94 5.77 -27.13
CA GLU A 170 4.46 6.47 -28.29
C GLU A 170 4.25 5.39 -29.35
N GLU A 171 3.01 4.97 -29.54
CA GLU A 171 2.64 4.29 -30.77
C GLU A 171 2.90 5.31 -31.87
N HIS A 172 4.00 5.12 -32.58
CA HIS A 172 4.21 5.75 -33.88
C HIS A 172 3.08 5.27 -34.79
N THR A 173 1.98 6.01 -34.82
CA THR A 173 1.07 5.97 -35.94
C THR A 173 1.77 6.66 -37.09
N SER A 174 2.45 5.86 -37.89
CA SER A 174 2.86 6.27 -39.22
C SER A 174 1.68 6.24 -40.17
#